data_576d56fa029543c97e2f8df9a5e002ca
#
_entry.id   576d56fa029543c97e2f8df9a5e002ca
#
_cell.length_a   1.000
_cell.length_b   1.000
_cell.length_c   1.000
_cell.angle_alpha   90.00
_cell.angle_beta   90.00
_cell.angle_gamma   90.00
#
_symmetry.space_group_name_H-M   'P 1'
#
loop_
_entity.id
_entity.type
_entity.pdbx_description
1 polymer ?
#
loop_
_entity_poly.entity_id
_entity_poly.type
_entity_poly.pdbx_seq_one_letter_code
_entity_poly.pdbx_strand_id
1 'polypeptide(L)'
;MKKLFVALGLVMGGLHVSYAEPASAQQVPGYYKHQFGNYRITSLLDGTIYLDPKLFKNLSQAEKTKILTKYAAVNEKGIQTSVNAFLVDDGKSLTLVDSGASSCFGPQLGSIAKNLELAGYQLANVKTVLLTHLHPDHVCGIAKDGKAVFPNATIYAHEREADYWLNPASEKTVPANQKENYLGTVKNIKAALAPYEAKKAFKTFKDGDVIQGFEVINTQGHTPGHHSFRLKSKGQQIVFVGDIVHSHSLQFDAPKTGVDFDVNSEQAINTRLKMFAEISNKQQWVAAPHLPFPGIGHVYKVNAEQYQWIPLYFNNSLEK
;
A
#
# COMPACT_ATOMS: atom_id res chain seq x y z
N MET A 1 -8.36 42.97 83.73
CA MET A 1 -9.16 42.96 82.52
C MET A 1 -8.27 42.56 81.33
N LYS A 2 -8.26 41.29 80.99
CA LYS A 2 -7.49 40.76 79.85
C LYS A 2 -8.41 40.64 78.64
N LYS A 3 -8.08 41.36 77.58
CA LYS A 3 -8.85 41.29 76.31
C LYS A 3 -8.31 40.11 75.48
N LEU A 4 -9.25 39.20 75.15
CA LEU A 4 -8.98 38.05 74.30
C LEU A 4 -9.22 38.47 72.85
N PHE A 5 -8.21 38.45 72.00
CA PHE A 5 -8.32 38.61 70.55
C PHE A 5 -8.49 37.23 69.90
N VAL A 6 -9.67 37.00 69.31
CA VAL A 6 -9.89 35.83 68.46
C VAL A 6 -9.54 36.22 67.01
N ALA A 7 -8.49 35.61 66.48
CA ALA A 7 -8.13 35.79 65.05
C ALA A 7 -8.93 34.76 64.23
N LEU A 8 -9.80 35.25 63.37
CA LEU A 8 -10.57 34.46 62.43
C LEU A 8 -9.68 34.22 61.18
N GLY A 9 -9.12 33.02 61.04
CA GLY A 9 -8.35 32.64 59.88
C GLY A 9 -9.30 32.28 58.70
N LEU A 10 -9.28 33.10 57.63
CA LEU A 10 -9.97 32.80 56.39
C LEU A 10 -9.15 31.73 55.63
N VAL A 11 -9.63 30.51 55.55
CA VAL A 11 -9.07 29.46 54.67
C VAL A 11 -9.61 29.72 53.27
N MET A 12 -8.79 30.36 52.41
CA MET A 12 -9.06 30.41 50.97
C MET A 12 -8.79 29.03 50.37
N GLY A 13 -9.82 28.23 50.21
CA GLY A 13 -9.73 27.01 49.40
C GLY A 13 -9.54 27.35 47.90
N GLY A 14 -8.32 27.27 47.43
CA GLY A 14 -8.05 27.40 45.99
C GLY A 14 -8.73 26.25 45.23
N LEU A 15 -9.68 26.58 44.41
CA LEU A 15 -10.24 25.67 43.39
C LEU A 15 -9.11 25.41 42.40
N HIS A 16 -8.41 24.28 42.51
CA HIS A 16 -7.52 23.77 41.46
C HIS A 16 -8.42 23.30 40.32
N VAL A 17 -8.59 24.14 39.30
CA VAL A 17 -9.16 23.73 38.02
C VAL A 17 -8.07 22.86 37.35
N SER A 18 -8.23 21.55 37.44
CA SER A 18 -7.40 20.61 36.71
C SER A 18 -7.82 20.70 35.24
N TYR A 19 -7.02 21.37 34.43
CA TYR A 19 -7.15 21.29 32.99
C TYR A 19 -6.71 19.88 32.57
N ALA A 20 -7.61 19.14 31.89
CA ALA A 20 -7.22 17.90 31.24
C ALA A 20 -6.13 18.23 30.21
N GLU A 21 -5.05 17.47 30.24
CA GLU A 21 -4.02 17.60 29.20
C GLU A 21 -4.69 17.39 27.82
N PRO A 22 -4.31 18.18 26.81
CA PRO A 22 -4.87 18.01 25.48
C PRO A 22 -4.59 16.57 25.00
N ALA A 23 -5.63 15.92 24.44
CA ALA A 23 -5.49 14.58 23.91
C ALA A 23 -4.33 14.51 22.91
N SER A 24 -3.55 13.43 22.94
CA SER A 24 -2.47 13.22 21.99
C SER A 24 -3.03 13.33 20.55
N ALA A 25 -2.37 14.13 19.71
CA ALA A 25 -2.66 14.19 18.30
C ALA A 25 -2.18 12.94 17.53
N GLN A 26 -1.54 12.00 18.21
CA GLN A 26 -1.01 10.79 17.61
C GLN A 26 -2.15 9.80 17.31
N GLN A 27 -2.27 9.38 16.06
CA GLN A 27 -3.17 8.31 15.64
C GLN A 27 -2.68 6.94 16.13
N VAL A 28 -3.57 5.94 16.07
CA VAL A 28 -3.22 4.53 16.29
C VAL A 28 -2.09 4.11 15.34
N PRO A 29 -1.24 3.13 15.72
CA PRO A 29 -0.21 2.60 14.82
C PRO A 29 -0.79 2.15 13.49
N GLY A 30 -0.09 2.43 12.39
CA GLY A 30 -0.50 2.09 11.04
C GLY A 30 -0.22 0.61 10.69
N TYR A 31 -0.62 -0.33 11.55
CA TYR A 31 -0.57 -1.75 11.23
C TYR A 31 -1.85 -2.47 11.65
N TYR A 32 -2.22 -3.52 10.92
CA TYR A 32 -3.34 -4.40 11.25
C TYR A 32 -2.97 -5.84 10.92
N LYS A 33 -3.17 -6.76 11.87
CA LYS A 33 -2.87 -8.19 11.71
C LYS A 33 -4.14 -8.97 11.38
N HIS A 34 -4.06 -9.80 10.35
CA HIS A 34 -5.13 -10.70 9.91
C HIS A 34 -4.61 -12.13 9.84
N GLN A 35 -5.32 -13.07 10.46
CA GLN A 35 -4.98 -14.49 10.35
C GLN A 35 -5.56 -15.05 9.05
N PHE A 36 -4.70 -15.56 8.19
CA PHE A 36 -5.07 -16.18 6.91
C PHE A 36 -4.57 -17.62 6.85
N GLY A 37 -5.43 -18.56 7.22
CA GLY A 37 -5.06 -19.97 7.31
C GLY A 37 -3.88 -20.22 8.25
N ASN A 38 -2.72 -20.61 7.72
CA ASN A 38 -1.49 -20.83 8.50
C ASN A 38 -0.59 -19.59 8.53
N TYR A 39 -0.95 -18.51 7.84
CA TYR A 39 -0.15 -17.30 7.75
C TYR A 39 -0.76 -16.17 8.59
N ARG A 40 0.08 -15.31 9.11
CA ARG A 40 -0.33 -14.01 9.63
C ARG A 40 0.05 -12.95 8.62
N ILE A 41 -0.95 -12.24 8.12
CA ILE A 41 -0.75 -11.11 7.20
C ILE A 41 -0.86 -9.84 8.02
N THR A 42 0.17 -9.01 7.99
CA THR A 42 0.17 -7.70 8.63
C THR A 42 0.15 -6.63 7.57
N SER A 43 -0.98 -5.92 7.46
CA SER A 43 -1.05 -4.69 6.68
C SER A 43 -0.22 -3.62 7.36
N LEU A 44 0.58 -2.89 6.59
CA LEU A 44 1.43 -1.80 7.04
C LEU A 44 1.08 -0.56 6.23
N LEU A 45 0.65 0.51 6.89
CA LEU A 45 0.37 1.79 6.26
C LEU A 45 1.67 2.59 6.13
N ASP A 46 2.05 2.96 4.93
CA ASP A 46 3.14 3.90 4.68
C ASP A 46 2.73 5.35 4.95
N GLY A 47 1.49 5.65 4.60
CA GLY A 47 0.84 6.93 4.75
C GLY A 47 -0.28 7.11 3.73
N THR A 48 -0.67 8.35 3.48
CA THR A 48 -1.72 8.69 2.52
C THR A 48 -1.27 9.76 1.55
N ILE A 49 -1.73 9.63 0.31
CA ILE A 49 -1.62 10.64 -0.75
C ILE A 49 -3.00 11.09 -1.19
N TYR A 50 -3.07 12.14 -1.99
CA TYR A 50 -4.32 12.64 -2.56
C TYR A 50 -4.18 12.68 -4.08
N LEU A 51 -4.99 11.88 -4.78
CA LEU A 51 -5.01 11.81 -6.23
C LEU A 51 -6.00 12.84 -6.79
N ASP A 52 -5.54 13.65 -7.76
CA ASP A 52 -6.45 14.53 -8.51
C ASP A 52 -7.44 13.66 -9.30
N PRO A 53 -8.77 13.87 -9.19
CA PRO A 53 -9.75 13.16 -10.02
C PRO A 53 -9.51 13.26 -11.54
N LYS A 54 -8.77 14.25 -12.00
CA LYS A 54 -8.40 14.41 -13.42
C LYS A 54 -7.46 13.31 -13.93
N LEU A 55 -6.72 12.67 -13.04
CA LEU A 55 -5.85 11.54 -13.38
C LEU A 55 -6.65 10.32 -13.86
N PHE A 56 -7.91 10.20 -13.45
CA PHE A 56 -8.78 9.10 -13.84
C PHE A 56 -9.45 9.40 -15.20
N LYS A 57 -9.30 8.50 -16.16
CA LYS A 57 -9.75 8.63 -17.56
C LYS A 57 -10.97 7.76 -17.86
N ASN A 58 -11.53 7.96 -19.03
CA ASN A 58 -12.70 7.21 -19.54
C ASN A 58 -13.99 7.40 -18.71
N LEU A 59 -14.08 8.51 -17.98
CA LEU A 59 -15.27 8.99 -17.27
C LEU A 59 -15.44 10.49 -17.55
N SER A 60 -16.68 10.91 -17.81
CA SER A 60 -17.02 12.32 -17.83
C SER A 60 -16.90 12.95 -16.43
N GLN A 61 -16.77 14.27 -16.38
CA GLN A 61 -16.72 14.97 -15.08
C GLN A 61 -17.99 14.74 -14.24
N ALA A 62 -19.16 14.67 -14.89
CA ALA A 62 -20.44 14.40 -14.22
C ALA A 62 -20.48 13.02 -13.57
N GLU A 63 -20.00 11.96 -14.27
CA GLU A 63 -19.90 10.60 -13.74
C GLU A 63 -18.92 10.54 -12.56
N LYS A 64 -17.73 11.14 -12.71
CA LYS A 64 -16.76 11.22 -11.61
C LYS A 64 -17.38 11.87 -10.37
N THR A 65 -18.01 13.03 -10.53
CA THR A 65 -18.66 13.76 -9.44
C THR A 65 -19.73 12.89 -8.76
N LYS A 66 -20.59 12.24 -9.56
CA LYS A 66 -21.65 11.36 -9.04
C LYS A 66 -21.07 10.23 -8.19
N ILE A 67 -20.05 9.53 -8.70
CA ILE A 67 -19.43 8.40 -7.99
C ILE A 67 -18.71 8.89 -6.73
N LEU A 68 -17.89 9.93 -6.83
CA LEU A 68 -17.12 10.45 -5.69
C LEU A 68 -18.03 10.99 -4.57
N THR A 69 -19.15 11.63 -4.93
CA THR A 69 -20.18 12.09 -3.96
C THR A 69 -20.84 10.90 -3.27
N LYS A 70 -21.22 9.86 -4.03
CA LYS A 70 -21.83 8.64 -3.48
C LYS A 70 -21.00 8.02 -2.35
N TYR A 71 -19.67 8.04 -2.51
CA TYR A 71 -18.74 7.42 -1.57
C TYR A 71 -18.12 8.41 -0.56
N ALA A 72 -18.46 9.70 -0.63
CA ALA A 72 -17.73 10.75 0.09
C ALA A 72 -16.20 10.64 -0.08
N ALA A 73 -15.75 10.27 -1.29
CA ALA A 73 -14.39 9.81 -1.54
C ALA A 73 -13.42 10.93 -1.95
N VAL A 74 -13.88 12.17 -1.99
CA VAL A 74 -13.06 13.32 -2.38
C VAL A 74 -13.24 14.47 -1.38
N ASN A 75 -12.16 15.16 -1.10
CA ASN A 75 -12.13 16.41 -0.36
C ASN A 75 -11.40 17.50 -1.17
N GLU A 76 -11.14 18.67 -0.58
CA GLU A 76 -10.44 19.79 -1.21
C GLU A 76 -9.03 19.43 -1.73
N LYS A 77 -8.38 18.40 -1.17
CA LYS A 77 -7.04 17.93 -1.58
C LYS A 77 -7.10 16.89 -2.69
N GLY A 78 -8.26 16.26 -2.95
CA GLY A 78 -8.42 15.19 -3.91
C GLY A 78 -8.99 13.91 -3.32
N ILE A 79 -8.76 12.78 -4.01
CA ILE A 79 -9.16 11.45 -3.56
C ILE A 79 -8.10 10.93 -2.59
N GLN A 80 -8.47 10.77 -1.31
CA GLN A 80 -7.55 10.18 -0.34
C GLN A 80 -7.25 8.73 -0.70
N THR A 81 -5.96 8.43 -0.85
CA THR A 81 -5.46 7.13 -1.28
C THR A 81 -4.40 6.65 -0.30
N SER A 82 -4.57 5.46 0.24
CA SER A 82 -3.56 4.82 1.10
C SER A 82 -2.38 4.33 0.28
N VAL A 83 -1.22 4.25 0.91
CA VAL A 83 -0.08 3.44 0.42
C VAL A 83 0.16 2.36 1.47
N ASN A 84 -0.14 1.12 1.13
CA ASN A 84 -0.02 -0.04 2.02
C ASN A 84 1.03 -1.01 1.49
N ALA A 85 1.71 -1.70 2.40
CA ALA A 85 2.50 -2.89 2.13
C ALA A 85 2.03 -4.03 3.04
N PHE A 86 2.40 -5.28 2.73
CA PHE A 86 1.87 -6.44 3.42
C PHE A 86 3.00 -7.38 3.85
N LEU A 87 3.17 -7.53 5.16
CA LEU A 87 4.09 -8.52 5.71
C LEU A 87 3.37 -9.84 5.91
N VAL A 88 3.92 -10.92 5.36
CA VAL A 88 3.43 -12.29 5.51
C VAL A 88 4.39 -13.08 6.37
N ASP A 89 3.89 -13.58 7.49
CA ASP A 89 4.59 -14.39 8.48
C ASP A 89 4.05 -15.83 8.42
N ASP A 90 4.89 -16.80 8.05
CA ASP A 90 4.56 -18.24 8.02
C ASP A 90 4.99 -18.97 9.30
N GLY A 91 5.42 -18.24 10.33
CA GLY A 91 5.98 -18.76 11.58
C GLY A 91 7.47 -19.14 11.49
N LYS A 92 8.09 -19.09 10.31
CA LYS A 92 9.50 -19.43 10.07
C LYS A 92 10.25 -18.32 9.33
N SER A 93 9.58 -17.65 8.43
CA SER A 93 10.14 -16.63 7.54
C SER A 93 9.18 -15.45 7.37
N LEU A 94 9.72 -14.27 7.14
CA LEU A 94 8.99 -13.06 6.86
C LEU A 94 9.18 -12.67 5.38
N THR A 95 8.07 -12.58 4.65
CA THR A 95 8.02 -12.06 3.28
C THR A 95 7.23 -10.76 3.28
N LEU A 96 7.81 -9.70 2.73
CA LEU A 96 7.14 -8.42 2.53
C LEU A 96 6.72 -8.29 1.07
N VAL A 97 5.47 -7.93 0.82
CA VAL A 97 4.94 -7.60 -0.52
C VAL A 97 4.81 -6.10 -0.60
N ASP A 98 5.57 -5.49 -1.51
CA ASP A 98 5.86 -4.08 -1.65
C ASP A 98 6.49 -3.45 -0.38
N SER A 99 6.93 -2.21 -0.44
CA SER A 99 7.69 -1.62 0.67
C SER A 99 7.36 -0.16 0.99
N GLY A 100 6.43 0.44 0.26
CA GLY A 100 6.10 1.86 0.43
C GLY A 100 7.08 2.80 -0.27
N ALA A 101 6.84 4.10 -0.09
CA ALA A 101 7.51 5.18 -0.80
C ALA A 101 8.76 5.73 -0.10
N SER A 102 8.97 5.43 1.19
CA SER A 102 10.03 6.09 1.96
C SER A 102 9.95 7.62 1.80
N SER A 103 11.05 8.27 1.39
CA SER A 103 11.10 9.72 1.12
C SER A 103 10.81 10.09 -0.35
N CYS A 104 10.49 9.14 -1.23
CA CYS A 104 10.36 9.39 -2.67
C CYS A 104 9.16 10.29 -3.04
N PHE A 105 8.10 10.32 -2.22
CA PHE A 105 6.89 11.13 -2.44
C PHE A 105 6.59 12.10 -1.29
N GLY A 106 7.60 12.56 -0.58
CA GLY A 106 7.46 13.59 0.44
C GLY A 106 7.25 13.04 1.86
N PRO A 107 7.09 13.92 2.85
CA PRO A 107 7.21 13.59 4.27
C PRO A 107 5.98 12.86 4.86
N GLN A 108 4.85 12.81 4.13
CA GLN A 108 3.62 12.15 4.60
C GLN A 108 3.66 10.63 4.44
N LEU A 109 4.67 10.08 3.77
CA LEU A 109 4.91 8.67 3.56
C LEU A 109 6.19 8.23 4.29
N GLY A 110 6.51 6.93 4.22
CA GLY A 110 7.75 6.38 4.77
C GLY A 110 7.59 5.72 6.14
N SER A 111 6.36 5.27 6.49
CA SER A 111 6.08 4.67 7.79
C SER A 111 6.15 3.14 7.81
N ILE A 112 6.40 2.45 6.68
CA ILE A 112 6.38 0.97 6.62
C ILE A 112 7.34 0.35 7.63
N ALA A 113 8.61 0.77 7.66
CA ALA A 113 9.61 0.22 8.58
C ALA A 113 9.19 0.43 10.04
N LYS A 114 8.76 1.65 10.41
CA LYS A 114 8.29 1.98 11.75
C LYS A 114 7.07 1.13 12.14
N ASN A 115 6.08 1.00 11.26
CA ASN A 115 4.87 0.23 11.54
C ASN A 115 5.14 -1.27 11.65
N LEU A 116 6.13 -1.80 10.90
CA LEU A 116 6.60 -3.18 11.04
C LEU A 116 7.20 -3.42 12.43
N GLU A 117 8.06 -2.51 12.92
CA GLU A 117 8.63 -2.60 14.25
C GLU A 117 7.57 -2.46 15.35
N LEU A 118 6.63 -1.52 15.22
CA LEU A 118 5.49 -1.37 16.12
C LEU A 118 4.57 -2.61 16.13
N ALA A 119 4.49 -3.33 15.02
CA ALA A 119 3.80 -4.62 14.94
C ALA A 119 4.55 -5.76 15.63
N GLY A 120 5.75 -5.51 16.17
CA GLY A 120 6.55 -6.47 16.93
C GLY A 120 7.52 -7.30 16.08
N TYR A 121 7.77 -6.91 14.83
CA TYR A 121 8.74 -7.56 13.97
C TYR A 121 10.06 -6.77 13.91
N GLN A 122 11.14 -7.44 13.51
CA GLN A 122 12.43 -6.81 13.29
C GLN A 122 12.72 -6.72 11.80
N LEU A 123 13.21 -5.58 11.33
CA LEU A 123 13.55 -5.36 9.91
C LEU A 123 14.56 -6.38 9.39
N ALA A 124 15.52 -6.78 10.22
CA ALA A 124 16.54 -7.78 9.87
C ALA A 124 15.99 -9.22 9.71
N ASN A 125 14.76 -9.48 10.16
CA ASN A 125 14.11 -10.79 10.04
C ASN A 125 13.35 -10.94 8.72
N VAL A 126 13.10 -9.86 7.98
CA VAL A 126 12.56 -9.93 6.62
C VAL A 126 13.60 -10.56 5.70
N LYS A 127 13.25 -11.69 5.08
CA LYS A 127 14.15 -12.47 4.20
C LYS A 127 13.86 -12.29 2.73
N THR A 128 12.63 -11.91 2.41
CA THR A 128 12.17 -11.75 1.04
C THR A 128 11.34 -10.48 0.93
N VAL A 129 11.59 -9.67 -0.10
CA VAL A 129 10.70 -8.60 -0.53
C VAL A 129 10.27 -8.92 -1.95
N LEU A 130 8.96 -9.05 -2.17
CA LEU A 130 8.34 -9.26 -3.48
C LEU A 130 7.78 -7.92 -3.94
N LEU A 131 8.29 -7.38 -5.02
CA LEU A 131 7.79 -6.14 -5.61
C LEU A 131 6.82 -6.47 -6.73
N THR A 132 5.58 -5.94 -6.62
CA THR A 132 4.56 -6.08 -7.67
C THR A 132 5.03 -5.39 -8.95
N HIS A 133 5.68 -4.25 -8.79
CA HIS A 133 6.32 -3.46 -9.83
C HIS A 133 7.33 -2.47 -9.19
N LEU A 134 7.98 -1.63 -10.00
CA LEU A 134 9.07 -0.77 -9.53
C LEU A 134 8.69 0.72 -9.41
N HIS A 135 7.41 1.11 -9.33
CA HIS A 135 7.09 2.49 -9.01
C HIS A 135 7.61 2.87 -7.61
N PRO A 136 7.94 4.15 -7.39
CA PRO A 136 8.60 4.60 -6.17
C PRO A 136 7.85 4.31 -4.88
N ASP A 137 6.52 4.30 -4.89
CA ASP A 137 5.69 3.98 -3.73
C ASP A 137 5.58 2.49 -3.40
N HIS A 138 6.23 1.64 -4.20
CA HIS A 138 6.37 0.20 -3.94
C HIS A 138 7.81 -0.19 -3.64
N VAL A 139 8.80 0.47 -4.28
CA VAL A 139 10.20 0.08 -4.17
C VAL A 139 11.03 0.93 -3.21
N CYS A 140 10.71 2.21 -3.03
CA CYS A 140 11.62 3.11 -2.30
C CYS A 140 11.80 2.73 -0.81
N GLY A 141 10.80 2.08 -0.20
CA GLY A 141 10.85 1.67 1.20
C GLY A 141 11.92 0.64 1.54
N ILE A 142 12.52 -0.04 0.53
CA ILE A 142 13.63 -0.98 0.79
C ILE A 142 14.92 -0.28 1.19
N ALA A 143 15.08 1.02 0.89
CA ALA A 143 16.31 1.78 1.21
C ALA A 143 15.99 3.12 1.87
N LYS A 144 16.87 3.54 2.76
CA LYS A 144 16.84 4.86 3.40
C LYS A 144 18.27 5.37 3.54
N ASP A 145 18.51 6.61 3.12
CA ASP A 145 19.82 7.27 3.22
C ASP A 145 20.96 6.40 2.65
N GLY A 146 20.71 5.73 1.51
CA GLY A 146 21.67 4.85 0.82
C GLY A 146 21.93 3.51 1.53
N LYS A 147 21.17 3.16 2.56
CA LYS A 147 21.30 1.91 3.32
C LYS A 147 20.09 1.01 3.14
N ALA A 148 20.32 -0.31 3.12
CA ALA A 148 19.26 -1.29 3.10
C ALA A 148 18.43 -1.25 4.39
N VAL A 149 17.10 -1.05 4.26
CA VAL A 149 16.14 -1.11 5.38
C VAL A 149 15.95 -2.55 5.85
N PHE A 150 15.95 -3.50 4.91
CA PHE A 150 15.84 -4.94 5.20
C PHE A 150 17.17 -5.63 4.88
N PRO A 151 18.17 -5.56 5.79
CA PRO A 151 19.58 -5.86 5.47
C PRO A 151 19.85 -7.32 5.07
N ASN A 152 18.94 -8.23 5.42
CA ASN A 152 19.05 -9.67 5.16
C ASN A 152 18.07 -10.17 4.10
N ALA A 153 17.35 -9.25 3.43
CA ALA A 153 16.36 -9.61 2.43
C ALA A 153 16.99 -9.78 1.03
N THR A 154 16.41 -10.70 0.27
CA THR A 154 16.51 -10.71 -1.20
C THR A 154 15.29 -9.98 -1.76
N ILE A 155 15.53 -9.04 -2.67
CA ILE A 155 14.51 -8.26 -3.35
C ILE A 155 14.20 -8.92 -4.69
N TYR A 156 12.94 -9.13 -4.99
CA TYR A 156 12.48 -9.75 -6.22
C TYR A 156 11.58 -8.80 -7.01
N ALA A 157 11.85 -8.64 -8.30
CA ALA A 157 10.95 -7.98 -9.26
C ALA A 157 10.89 -8.83 -10.54
N HIS A 158 9.84 -8.65 -11.35
CA HIS A 158 9.74 -9.38 -12.61
C HIS A 158 10.83 -8.92 -13.61
N GLU A 159 11.35 -9.84 -14.44
CA GLU A 159 12.42 -9.53 -15.41
C GLU A 159 12.03 -8.41 -16.39
N ARG A 160 10.77 -8.38 -16.86
CA ARG A 160 10.26 -7.29 -17.72
C ARG A 160 10.19 -5.94 -17.02
N GLU A 161 9.96 -5.94 -15.70
CA GLU A 161 9.98 -4.73 -14.89
C GLU A 161 11.40 -4.19 -14.76
N ALA A 162 12.35 -5.07 -14.45
CA ALA A 162 13.75 -4.72 -14.41
C ALA A 162 14.26 -4.23 -15.79
N ASP A 163 13.87 -4.89 -16.88
CA ASP A 163 14.25 -4.48 -18.23
C ASP A 163 13.68 -3.11 -18.60
N TYR A 164 12.40 -2.87 -18.32
CA TYR A 164 11.76 -1.59 -18.65
C TYR A 164 12.40 -0.41 -17.92
N TRP A 165 12.69 -0.53 -16.62
CA TRP A 165 13.17 0.59 -15.81
C TRP A 165 14.71 0.70 -15.75
N LEU A 166 15.45 -0.41 -15.85
CA LEU A 166 16.89 -0.43 -15.61
C LEU A 166 17.70 -0.52 -16.90
N ASN A 167 17.10 -0.95 -18.02
CA ASN A 167 17.77 -0.99 -19.32
C ASN A 167 17.78 0.42 -19.96
N PRO A 168 18.94 1.01 -20.23
CA PRO A 168 19.01 2.35 -20.83
C PRO A 168 18.34 2.46 -22.21
N ALA A 169 18.18 1.34 -22.92
CA ALA A 169 17.51 1.34 -24.23
C ALA A 169 15.99 1.65 -24.11
N SER A 170 15.37 1.31 -22.98
CA SER A 170 13.93 1.52 -22.76
C SER A 170 13.56 3.02 -22.75
N GLU A 171 14.46 3.91 -22.33
CA GLU A 171 14.26 5.37 -22.38
C GLU A 171 13.88 5.87 -23.78
N LYS A 172 14.37 5.20 -24.84
CA LYS A 172 14.09 5.59 -26.23
C LYS A 172 12.65 5.30 -26.66
N THR A 173 11.95 4.42 -25.93
CA THR A 173 10.56 4.04 -26.21
C THR A 173 9.55 4.92 -25.47
N VAL A 174 10.03 5.72 -24.51
CA VAL A 174 9.17 6.58 -23.69
C VAL A 174 8.77 7.84 -24.46
N PRO A 175 7.47 8.21 -24.52
CA PRO A 175 7.01 9.43 -25.14
C PRO A 175 7.68 10.67 -24.53
N ALA A 176 7.97 11.67 -25.36
CA ALA A 176 8.72 12.86 -24.95
C ALA A 176 8.08 13.60 -23.75
N ASN A 177 6.76 13.67 -23.69
CA ASN A 177 6.00 14.29 -22.60
C ASN A 177 6.03 13.49 -21.28
N GLN A 178 6.47 12.24 -21.28
CA GLN A 178 6.59 11.38 -20.08
C GLN A 178 8.04 11.18 -19.66
N LYS A 179 9.00 11.64 -20.45
CA LYS A 179 10.41 11.31 -20.30
C LYS A 179 11.00 11.82 -18.98
N GLU A 180 10.64 13.00 -18.55
CA GLU A 180 11.11 13.58 -17.28
C GLU A 180 10.65 12.73 -16.07
N ASN A 181 9.37 12.38 -16.04
CA ASN A 181 8.82 11.51 -14.99
C ASN A 181 9.45 10.12 -14.99
N TYR A 182 9.65 9.54 -16.19
CA TYR A 182 10.33 8.26 -16.34
C TYR A 182 11.76 8.31 -15.76
N LEU A 183 12.55 9.31 -16.13
CA LEU A 183 13.93 9.45 -15.63
C LEU A 183 13.97 9.70 -14.11
N GLY A 184 13.04 10.47 -13.56
CA GLY A 184 12.87 10.65 -12.12
C GLY A 184 12.57 9.32 -11.41
N THR A 185 11.68 8.53 -11.97
CA THR A 185 11.34 7.17 -11.48
C THR A 185 12.55 6.25 -11.54
N VAL A 186 13.27 6.19 -12.66
CA VAL A 186 14.51 5.40 -12.82
C VAL A 186 15.56 5.77 -11.78
N LYS A 187 15.74 7.07 -11.52
CA LYS A 187 16.67 7.55 -10.49
C LYS A 187 16.31 7.01 -9.11
N ASN A 188 15.05 7.07 -8.73
CA ASN A 188 14.55 6.57 -7.44
C ASN A 188 14.73 5.04 -7.32
N ILE A 189 14.37 4.29 -8.36
CA ILE A 189 14.53 2.83 -8.42
C ILE A 189 16.00 2.44 -8.21
N LYS A 190 16.92 3.05 -8.98
CA LYS A 190 18.36 2.78 -8.86
C LYS A 190 18.89 3.09 -7.46
N ALA A 191 18.45 4.21 -6.86
CA ALA A 191 18.85 4.56 -5.49
C ALA A 191 18.34 3.55 -4.47
N ALA A 192 17.11 3.04 -4.62
CA ALA A 192 16.54 2.05 -3.74
C ALA A 192 17.21 0.68 -3.87
N LEU A 193 17.54 0.24 -5.09
CA LEU A 193 18.13 -1.05 -5.36
C LEU A 193 19.64 -1.11 -5.07
N ALA A 194 20.37 0.01 -5.15
CA ALA A 194 21.82 0.06 -5.01
C ALA A 194 22.41 -0.72 -3.82
N PRO A 195 21.89 -0.63 -2.58
CA PRO A 195 22.44 -1.39 -1.45
C PRO A 195 22.22 -2.91 -1.56
N TYR A 196 21.27 -3.35 -2.37
CA TYR A 196 20.98 -4.78 -2.61
C TYR A 196 21.76 -5.31 -3.80
N GLU A 197 21.92 -4.53 -4.87
CA GLU A 197 22.77 -4.89 -6.03
C GLU A 197 24.22 -5.08 -5.58
N ALA A 198 24.74 -4.20 -4.74
CA ALA A 198 26.08 -4.31 -4.17
C ALA A 198 26.33 -5.63 -3.44
N LYS A 199 25.27 -6.25 -2.90
CA LYS A 199 25.29 -7.55 -2.21
C LYS A 199 24.83 -8.72 -3.08
N LYS A 200 24.49 -8.50 -4.35
CA LYS A 200 23.84 -9.46 -5.25
C LYS A 200 22.51 -10.01 -4.68
N ALA A 201 21.81 -9.17 -3.92
CA ALA A 201 20.54 -9.48 -3.27
C ALA A 201 19.31 -8.93 -4.01
N PHE A 202 19.48 -8.36 -5.21
CA PHE A 202 18.40 -8.11 -6.16
C PHE A 202 18.36 -9.25 -7.18
N LYS A 203 17.17 -9.83 -7.39
CA LYS A 203 16.94 -10.94 -8.32
C LYS A 203 15.67 -10.70 -9.13
N THR A 204 15.65 -11.24 -10.33
CA THR A 204 14.45 -11.25 -11.17
C THR A 204 13.75 -12.60 -11.12
N PHE A 205 12.42 -12.59 -11.36
CA PHE A 205 11.59 -13.77 -11.56
C PHE A 205 10.87 -13.70 -12.91
N LYS A 206 10.26 -14.81 -13.31
CA LYS A 206 9.54 -14.98 -14.58
C LYS A 206 8.09 -15.38 -14.38
N ASP A 207 7.29 -15.28 -15.45
CA ASP A 207 5.94 -15.82 -15.46
C ASP A 207 5.94 -17.31 -15.08
N GLY A 208 5.04 -17.68 -14.18
CA GLY A 208 4.88 -19.05 -13.71
C GLY A 208 5.80 -19.48 -12.57
N ASP A 209 6.72 -18.62 -12.13
CA ASP A 209 7.53 -18.89 -10.95
C ASP A 209 6.68 -18.95 -9.68
N VAL A 210 7.19 -19.67 -8.68
CA VAL A 210 6.66 -19.70 -7.32
C VAL A 210 7.79 -19.28 -6.38
N ILE A 211 7.58 -18.19 -5.64
CA ILE A 211 8.60 -17.62 -4.75
C ILE A 211 8.07 -17.70 -3.31
N GLN A 212 8.74 -18.46 -2.46
CA GLN A 212 8.33 -18.63 -1.04
C GLN A 212 6.85 -19.02 -0.88
N GLY A 213 6.31 -19.84 -1.80
CA GLY A 213 4.91 -20.25 -1.82
C GLY A 213 3.94 -19.27 -2.50
N PHE A 214 4.41 -18.11 -2.94
CA PHE A 214 3.60 -17.17 -3.72
C PHE A 214 3.61 -17.54 -5.20
N GLU A 215 2.45 -17.78 -5.77
CA GLU A 215 2.25 -17.94 -7.21
C GLU A 215 2.31 -16.58 -7.89
N VAL A 216 3.12 -16.43 -8.91
CA VAL A 216 3.23 -15.22 -9.72
C VAL A 216 2.09 -15.18 -10.73
N ILE A 217 1.35 -14.07 -10.77
CA ILE A 217 0.23 -13.84 -11.70
C ILE A 217 0.59 -12.67 -12.58
N ASN A 218 0.61 -12.89 -13.90
CA ASN A 218 0.82 -11.83 -14.88
C ASN A 218 -0.36 -10.86 -14.87
N THR A 219 -0.09 -9.60 -14.49
CA THR A 219 -1.08 -8.52 -14.42
C THR A 219 -0.55 -7.23 -15.05
N GLN A 220 0.13 -7.37 -16.19
CA GLN A 220 0.69 -6.28 -16.98
C GLN A 220 -0.34 -5.22 -17.37
N GLY A 221 0.15 -4.01 -17.62
CA GLY A 221 -0.62 -2.88 -18.14
C GLY A 221 -0.29 -1.61 -17.39
N HIS A 222 -0.41 -1.60 -16.06
CA HIS A 222 0.02 -0.48 -15.23
C HIS A 222 1.52 -0.20 -15.45
N THR A 223 2.34 -1.23 -15.34
CA THR A 223 3.69 -1.26 -15.90
C THR A 223 3.87 -2.51 -16.78
N PRO A 224 4.89 -2.57 -17.67
CA PRO A 224 5.12 -3.71 -18.55
C PRO A 224 5.45 -5.01 -17.80
N GLY A 225 6.00 -4.90 -16.62
CA GLY A 225 6.36 -6.04 -15.78
C GLY A 225 5.53 -6.17 -14.50
N HIS A 226 4.39 -5.46 -14.39
CA HIS A 226 3.51 -5.54 -13.23
C HIS A 226 2.98 -6.96 -13.02
N HIS A 227 3.09 -7.48 -11.79
CA HIS A 227 2.61 -8.79 -11.37
C HIS A 227 1.89 -8.73 -10.03
N SER A 228 0.87 -9.56 -9.91
CA SER A 228 0.22 -9.86 -8.63
C SER A 228 0.77 -11.16 -8.06
N PHE A 229 0.61 -11.35 -6.76
CA PHE A 229 1.03 -12.58 -6.08
C PHE A 229 -0.16 -13.26 -5.41
N ARG A 230 -0.28 -14.58 -5.57
CA ARG A 230 -1.33 -15.37 -4.91
C ARG A 230 -0.71 -16.29 -3.87
N LEU A 231 -1.30 -16.29 -2.66
CA LEU A 231 -0.97 -17.20 -1.60
C LEU A 231 -2.19 -18.10 -1.28
N LYS A 232 -1.94 -19.39 -1.00
CA LYS A 232 -2.98 -20.35 -0.68
C LYS A 232 -2.77 -20.92 0.71
N SER A 233 -3.84 -21.04 1.50
CA SER A 233 -3.78 -21.67 2.82
C SER A 233 -5.15 -22.19 3.24
N LYS A 234 -5.22 -23.42 3.75
CA LYS A 234 -6.43 -24.06 4.27
C LYS A 234 -7.67 -23.89 3.37
N GLY A 235 -7.49 -24.09 2.07
CA GLY A 235 -8.57 -23.97 1.08
C GLY A 235 -8.94 -22.52 0.68
N GLN A 236 -8.36 -21.52 1.31
CA GLN A 236 -8.54 -20.11 1.00
C GLN A 236 -7.42 -19.59 0.08
N GLN A 237 -7.70 -18.50 -0.62
CA GLN A 237 -6.74 -17.81 -1.47
C GLN A 237 -6.78 -16.31 -1.20
N ILE A 238 -5.60 -15.67 -1.15
CA ILE A 238 -5.46 -14.22 -1.13
C ILE A 238 -4.58 -13.77 -2.29
N VAL A 239 -4.96 -12.67 -2.93
CA VAL A 239 -4.21 -12.06 -4.02
C VAL A 239 -3.72 -10.68 -3.59
N PHE A 240 -2.41 -10.49 -3.60
CA PHE A 240 -1.76 -9.19 -3.47
C PHE A 240 -1.75 -8.57 -4.85
N VAL A 241 -2.67 -7.63 -5.07
CA VAL A 241 -3.03 -7.23 -6.43
C VAL A 241 -2.11 -6.17 -7.05
N GLY A 242 -1.29 -5.49 -6.23
CA GLY A 242 -0.53 -4.34 -6.72
C GLY A 242 -1.46 -3.26 -7.28
N ASP A 243 -1.03 -2.60 -8.34
CA ASP A 243 -1.69 -1.44 -8.93
C ASP A 243 -2.71 -1.77 -10.01
N ILE A 244 -3.45 -2.87 -9.81
CA ILE A 244 -4.65 -3.15 -10.60
C ILE A 244 -5.72 -2.09 -10.33
N VAL A 245 -5.73 -1.50 -9.13
CA VAL A 245 -6.75 -0.55 -8.68
C VAL A 245 -6.17 0.52 -7.74
N HIS A 246 -6.57 1.79 -7.96
CA HIS A 246 -6.12 2.95 -7.20
C HIS A 246 -7.26 3.68 -6.48
N SER A 247 -8.51 3.39 -6.82
CA SER A 247 -9.67 4.03 -6.22
C SER A 247 -10.76 3.01 -5.92
N HIS A 248 -11.11 2.91 -4.62
CA HIS A 248 -12.21 2.05 -4.16
C HIS A 248 -13.59 2.51 -4.64
N SER A 249 -13.71 3.72 -5.15
CA SER A 249 -14.94 4.28 -5.69
C SER A 249 -14.96 4.23 -7.21
N LEU A 250 -14.10 5.00 -7.89
CA LEU A 250 -14.17 5.17 -9.34
C LEU A 250 -13.96 3.86 -10.10
N GLN A 251 -12.96 3.07 -9.72
CA GLN A 251 -12.58 1.87 -10.47
C GLN A 251 -13.38 0.62 -10.08
N PHE A 252 -14.21 0.68 -9.05
CA PHE A 252 -15.17 -0.36 -8.73
C PHE A 252 -16.54 -0.09 -9.36
N ASP A 253 -17.03 1.16 -9.29
CA ASP A 253 -18.30 1.54 -9.94
C ASP A 253 -18.16 1.59 -11.46
N ALA A 254 -16.98 1.94 -11.99
CA ALA A 254 -16.66 2.00 -13.40
C ALA A 254 -15.28 1.37 -13.68
N PRO A 255 -15.18 0.04 -13.76
CA PRO A 255 -13.89 -0.66 -13.83
C PRO A 255 -13.10 -0.44 -15.12
N LYS A 256 -13.72 0.18 -16.15
CA LYS A 256 -13.07 0.65 -17.37
C LYS A 256 -12.35 2.00 -17.21
N THR A 257 -12.30 2.55 -16.00
CA THR A 257 -11.59 3.79 -15.69
C THR A 257 -10.08 3.56 -15.66
N GLY A 258 -9.33 4.17 -16.59
CA GLY A 258 -7.88 4.19 -16.62
C GLY A 258 -7.29 5.25 -15.70
N VAL A 259 -5.99 5.24 -15.52
CA VAL A 259 -5.25 6.30 -14.82
C VAL A 259 -4.09 6.81 -15.67
N ASP A 260 -3.73 8.09 -15.50
CA ASP A 260 -2.71 8.76 -16.34
C ASP A 260 -1.30 8.17 -16.21
N PHE A 261 -1.03 7.47 -15.13
CA PHE A 261 0.26 6.84 -14.87
C PHE A 261 0.30 5.35 -15.25
N ASP A 262 -0.73 4.81 -15.92
CA ASP A 262 -0.65 3.52 -16.58
C ASP A 262 0.24 3.63 -17.83
N VAL A 263 1.26 2.79 -17.95
CA VAL A 263 2.13 2.73 -19.14
C VAL A 263 1.32 2.26 -20.37
N ASN A 264 0.39 1.33 -20.18
CA ASN A 264 -0.57 0.89 -21.17
C ASN A 264 -1.97 0.81 -20.54
N SER A 265 -2.72 1.90 -20.66
CA SER A 265 -4.02 2.04 -20.00
C SER A 265 -5.05 1.01 -20.49
N GLU A 266 -5.07 0.67 -21.78
CA GLU A 266 -5.98 -0.35 -22.32
C GLU A 266 -5.67 -1.73 -21.73
N GLN A 267 -4.41 -2.11 -21.69
CA GLN A 267 -3.97 -3.37 -21.09
C GLN A 267 -4.27 -3.40 -19.58
N ALA A 268 -4.02 -2.31 -18.85
CA ALA A 268 -4.32 -2.19 -17.42
C ALA A 268 -5.82 -2.37 -17.12
N ILE A 269 -6.69 -1.76 -17.95
CA ILE A 269 -8.15 -1.92 -17.86
C ILE A 269 -8.55 -3.37 -18.11
N ASN A 270 -8.04 -4.00 -19.17
CA ASN A 270 -8.35 -5.39 -19.51
C ASN A 270 -7.88 -6.35 -18.41
N THR A 271 -6.70 -6.11 -17.85
CA THR A 271 -6.15 -6.85 -16.71
C THR A 271 -7.06 -6.70 -15.48
N ARG A 272 -7.48 -5.49 -15.14
CA ARG A 272 -8.41 -5.23 -14.02
C ARG A 272 -9.73 -5.98 -14.19
N LEU A 273 -10.35 -5.88 -15.36
CA LEU A 273 -11.63 -6.56 -15.65
C LEU A 273 -11.51 -8.09 -15.48
N LYS A 274 -10.43 -8.68 -16.00
CA LYS A 274 -10.14 -10.10 -15.85
C LYS A 274 -9.94 -10.49 -14.38
N MET A 275 -9.13 -9.72 -13.67
CA MET A 275 -8.80 -10.01 -12.27
C MET A 275 -10.01 -9.82 -11.36
N PHE A 276 -10.79 -8.76 -11.52
CA PHE A 276 -12.01 -8.56 -10.73
C PHE A 276 -13.02 -9.69 -10.96
N ALA A 277 -13.19 -10.15 -12.21
CA ALA A 277 -14.04 -11.28 -12.51
C ALA A 277 -13.52 -12.58 -11.86
N GLU A 278 -12.23 -12.87 -11.95
CA GLU A 278 -11.64 -14.06 -11.34
C GLU A 278 -11.77 -14.04 -9.81
N ILE A 279 -11.35 -12.93 -9.18
CA ILE A 279 -11.35 -12.76 -7.72
C ILE A 279 -12.76 -12.87 -7.16
N SER A 280 -13.74 -12.19 -7.77
CA SER A 280 -15.13 -12.22 -7.31
C SER A 280 -15.78 -13.61 -7.48
N ASN A 281 -15.56 -14.26 -8.63
CA ASN A 281 -16.12 -15.59 -8.88
C ASN A 281 -15.55 -16.68 -7.94
N LYS A 282 -14.27 -16.54 -7.57
CA LYS A 282 -13.59 -17.47 -6.67
C LYS A 282 -13.65 -17.05 -5.20
N GLN A 283 -14.31 -15.93 -4.89
CA GLN A 283 -14.41 -15.36 -3.54
C GLN A 283 -13.05 -15.24 -2.84
N GLN A 284 -12.03 -14.84 -3.60
CA GLN A 284 -10.69 -14.70 -3.09
C GLN A 284 -10.58 -13.46 -2.19
N TRP A 285 -9.73 -13.53 -1.18
CA TRP A 285 -9.26 -12.37 -0.47
C TRP A 285 -8.36 -11.51 -1.36
N VAL A 286 -8.37 -10.22 -1.12
CA VAL A 286 -7.52 -9.24 -1.80
C VAL A 286 -6.74 -8.48 -0.77
N ALA A 287 -5.45 -8.23 -1.07
CA ALA A 287 -4.60 -7.26 -0.41
C ALA A 287 -4.17 -6.22 -1.45
N ALA A 288 -4.54 -4.96 -1.25
CA ALA A 288 -4.38 -3.89 -2.24
C ALA A 288 -3.67 -2.67 -1.65
N PRO A 289 -2.57 -2.19 -2.29
CA PRO A 289 -1.77 -1.07 -1.77
C PRO A 289 -2.56 0.23 -1.67
N HIS A 290 -3.45 0.52 -2.63
CA HIS A 290 -4.11 1.82 -2.75
C HIS A 290 -5.56 1.85 -2.28
N LEU A 291 -6.07 0.75 -1.75
CA LEU A 291 -7.39 0.75 -1.10
C LEU A 291 -7.29 1.21 0.36
N PRO A 292 -8.40 1.76 0.93
CA PRO A 292 -8.40 2.24 2.30
C PRO A 292 -7.82 1.22 3.28
N PHE A 293 -6.91 1.68 4.14
CA PHE A 293 -6.28 0.83 5.15
C PHE A 293 -7.35 0.06 5.96
N PRO A 294 -7.17 -1.24 6.24
CA PRO A 294 -5.95 -2.05 6.07
C PRO A 294 -5.72 -2.61 4.66
N GLY A 295 -6.49 -2.25 3.65
CA GLY A 295 -6.32 -2.68 2.28
C GLY A 295 -6.63 -4.17 2.03
N ILE A 296 -7.19 -4.89 3.00
CA ILE A 296 -7.60 -6.29 2.90
C ILE A 296 -9.12 -6.37 2.83
N GLY A 297 -9.66 -7.25 1.97
CA GLY A 297 -11.10 -7.43 1.80
C GLY A 297 -11.45 -8.34 0.63
N HIS A 298 -12.64 -8.14 0.09
CA HIS A 298 -13.18 -8.90 -1.05
C HIS A 298 -13.68 -7.97 -2.17
N VAL A 299 -13.66 -8.50 -3.39
CA VAL A 299 -14.31 -7.88 -4.53
C VAL A 299 -15.64 -8.57 -4.76
N TYR A 300 -16.73 -7.83 -4.64
CA TYR A 300 -18.08 -8.31 -4.91
C TYR A 300 -18.55 -7.84 -6.28
N LYS A 301 -19.06 -8.74 -7.10
CA LYS A 301 -19.64 -8.41 -8.40
C LYS A 301 -21.10 -7.99 -8.20
N VAL A 302 -21.39 -6.71 -8.42
CA VAL A 302 -22.74 -6.14 -8.30
C VAL A 302 -23.59 -6.50 -9.52
N ASN A 303 -23.00 -6.32 -10.72
CA ASN A 303 -23.63 -6.65 -12.02
C ASN A 303 -22.55 -6.88 -13.08
N ALA A 304 -22.91 -6.91 -14.36
CA ALA A 304 -21.97 -7.17 -15.46
C ALA A 304 -20.86 -6.11 -15.59
N GLU A 305 -21.12 -4.86 -15.15
CA GLU A 305 -20.26 -3.70 -15.39
C GLU A 305 -19.76 -3.05 -14.10
N GLN A 306 -20.18 -3.54 -12.91
CA GLN A 306 -19.91 -2.91 -11.63
C GLN A 306 -19.49 -3.92 -10.59
N TYR A 307 -18.51 -3.52 -9.78
CA TYR A 307 -18.04 -4.24 -8.61
C TYR A 307 -18.15 -3.37 -7.36
N GLN A 308 -17.94 -3.97 -6.22
CA GLN A 308 -17.89 -3.29 -4.94
C GLN A 308 -16.73 -3.84 -4.11
N TRP A 309 -16.01 -2.94 -3.46
CA TRP A 309 -15.03 -3.29 -2.42
C TRP A 309 -15.75 -3.57 -1.11
N ILE A 310 -15.54 -4.75 -0.53
CA ILE A 310 -16.01 -5.13 0.79
C ILE A 310 -14.79 -5.24 1.69
N PRO A 311 -14.52 -4.24 2.54
CA PRO A 311 -13.36 -4.28 3.41
C PRO A 311 -13.50 -5.36 4.47
N LEU A 312 -12.37 -5.87 4.94
CA LEU A 312 -12.25 -6.71 6.11
C LEU A 312 -12.93 -6.02 7.33
N TYR A 313 -13.69 -6.77 8.09
CA TYR A 313 -14.22 -6.28 9.36
C TYR A 313 -13.11 -6.14 10.39
N PHE A 314 -13.12 -5.01 11.10
CA PHE A 314 -12.17 -4.78 12.18
C PHE A 314 -12.44 -5.78 13.33
N ASN A 315 -11.39 -6.45 13.78
CA ASN A 315 -11.40 -7.29 14.96
C ASN A 315 -10.23 -6.86 15.86
N ASN A 316 -10.49 -6.63 17.14
CA ASN A 316 -9.49 -6.18 18.12
C ASN A 316 -8.66 -7.33 18.71
N SER A 317 -8.96 -8.58 18.36
CA SER A 317 -8.21 -9.76 18.76
C SER A 317 -7.88 -10.62 17.54
N LEU A 318 -6.69 -11.24 17.56
CA LEU A 318 -6.39 -12.31 16.59
C LEU A 318 -7.18 -13.54 17.02
N GLU A 319 -7.98 -14.08 16.12
CA GLU A 319 -8.59 -15.41 16.31
C GLU A 319 -7.46 -16.45 16.36
N LYS A 320 -7.58 -17.37 17.32
CA LYS A 320 -6.60 -18.45 17.53
C LYS A 320 -6.79 -19.60 16.56
#